data_355e0fb9b4727cf457b0bc0e1b485580
#
_entry.id   355e0fb9b4727cf457b0bc0e1b485580
#
_cell.length_a   1.000
_cell.length_b   1.000
_cell.length_c   1.000
_cell.angle_alpha   90.00
_cell.angle_beta   90.00
_cell.angle_gamma   90.00
#
_symmetry.space_group_name_H-M   'P 1'
#
loop_
_entity.id
_entity.type
_entity.pdbx_description
1 polymer ?
#
loop_
_entity_poly.entity_id
_entity_poly.type
_entity_poly.pdbx_seq_one_letter_code
_entity_poly.pdbx_strand_id
1 'polypeptide(L)'
;MIDNSALLALGASLSWVFSQLYGHKPALYYGSLQFNRIRMIIASILLIGMIWLTGNDWQIASDAWGWIIASGIIGIGLGDYFLFIAMERLGPRRTGVLFAINAPVAAFLAWLLLSETLTFNIIFAIIVGFLGIVLAVIYGSPRANIHDWEVTKSPLWIGVGAGLLAALGQAAGVLCLRPVMEQGADPLQASLIRVVAAGIFLWAILLFQKKKTLTWKIPPLSVSWHVIANGFFGLS
;
A
#
# COMPACT_ATOMS: atom_id res chain seq x y z
N MET A 1 -26.68 -12.52 -9.24
CA MET A 1 -26.46 -12.18 -7.80
C MET A 1 -25.03 -11.66 -7.69
N ILE A 2 -24.86 -10.48 -7.13
CA ILE A 2 -23.50 -9.97 -6.84
C ILE A 2 -22.98 -10.86 -5.73
N ASP A 3 -21.84 -11.52 -5.97
CA ASP A 3 -21.20 -12.39 -5.00
C ASP A 3 -20.68 -11.55 -3.82
N ASN A 4 -20.82 -12.04 -2.58
CA ASN A 4 -20.35 -11.35 -1.39
C ASN A 4 -18.85 -10.98 -1.47
N SER A 5 -18.05 -11.80 -2.16
CA SER A 5 -16.65 -11.52 -2.43
C SER A 5 -16.42 -10.27 -3.29
N ALA A 6 -17.28 -10.02 -4.28
CA ALA A 6 -17.22 -8.82 -5.12
C ALA A 6 -17.57 -7.54 -4.34
N LEU A 7 -18.54 -7.62 -3.42
CA LEU A 7 -18.89 -6.49 -2.53
C LEU A 7 -17.76 -6.16 -1.56
N LEU A 8 -17.12 -7.18 -0.98
CA LEU A 8 -15.97 -7.00 -0.11
C LEU A 8 -14.77 -6.39 -0.86
N ALA A 9 -14.50 -6.85 -2.09
CA ALA A 9 -13.43 -6.30 -2.93
C ALA A 9 -13.69 -4.82 -3.31
N LEU A 10 -14.94 -4.45 -3.59
CA LEU A 10 -15.32 -3.06 -3.82
C LEU A 10 -15.15 -2.22 -2.55
N GLY A 11 -15.56 -2.73 -1.39
CA GLY A 11 -15.37 -2.08 -0.10
C GLY A 11 -13.90 -1.82 0.21
N ALA A 12 -13.04 -2.83 0.01
CA ALA A 12 -11.59 -2.72 0.17
C ALA A 12 -11.00 -1.68 -0.78
N SER A 13 -11.41 -1.68 -2.05
CA SER A 13 -10.95 -0.70 -3.05
C SER A 13 -11.33 0.72 -2.68
N LEU A 14 -12.56 0.95 -2.19
CA LEU A 14 -13.01 2.27 -1.71
C LEU A 14 -12.22 2.70 -0.48
N SER A 15 -12.03 1.83 0.51
CA SER A 15 -11.21 2.10 1.68
C SER A 15 -9.80 2.50 1.28
N TRP A 16 -9.21 1.80 0.31
CA TRP A 16 -7.88 2.11 -0.17
C TRP A 16 -7.80 3.51 -0.83
N VAL A 17 -8.81 3.92 -1.62
CA VAL A 17 -8.91 5.27 -2.19
C VAL A 17 -8.94 6.33 -1.09
N PHE A 18 -9.76 6.15 -0.06
CA PHE A 18 -9.80 7.06 1.10
C PHE A 18 -8.46 7.11 1.83
N SER A 19 -7.81 5.96 2.03
CA SER A 19 -6.46 5.92 2.59
C SER A 19 -5.49 6.79 1.80
N GLN A 20 -5.48 6.71 0.47
CA GLN A 20 -4.62 7.55 -0.38
C GLN A 20 -4.89 9.05 -0.19
N LEU A 21 -6.17 9.45 -0.19
CA LEU A 21 -6.56 10.85 0.00
C LEU A 21 -6.12 11.40 1.37
N TYR A 22 -6.33 10.62 2.44
CA TYR A 22 -5.93 11.02 3.79
C TYR A 22 -4.42 10.91 4.02
N GLY A 23 -3.70 10.10 3.25
CA GLY A 23 -2.25 9.93 3.37
C GLY A 23 -1.43 11.11 2.83
N HIS A 24 -1.94 11.88 1.89
CA HIS A 24 -1.17 12.92 1.20
C HIS A 24 -0.68 14.04 2.14
N LYS A 25 -1.57 14.65 2.93
CA LYS A 25 -1.19 15.72 3.87
C LYS A 25 -0.16 15.28 4.90
N PRO A 26 -0.33 14.15 5.60
CA PRO A 26 0.68 13.65 6.51
C PRO A 26 2.01 13.31 5.84
N ALA A 27 2.00 12.75 4.63
CA ALA A 27 3.22 12.46 3.87
C ALA A 27 4.00 13.75 3.56
N LEU A 28 3.33 14.83 3.18
CA LEU A 28 3.96 16.13 2.98
C LEU A 28 4.49 16.75 4.28
N TYR A 29 3.79 16.57 5.39
CA TYR A 29 4.14 17.17 6.69
C TYR A 29 5.32 16.48 7.36
N TYR A 30 5.30 15.13 7.41
CA TYR A 30 6.30 14.32 8.09
C TYR A 30 7.41 13.79 7.17
N GLY A 31 7.17 13.79 5.85
CA GLY A 31 7.92 13.02 4.86
C GLY A 31 7.53 11.55 4.83
N SER A 32 7.72 10.91 3.68
CA SER A 32 7.28 9.54 3.39
C SER A 32 7.67 8.53 4.46
N LEU A 33 8.92 8.55 4.89
CA LEU A 33 9.45 7.54 5.82
C LEU A 33 8.88 7.72 7.24
N GLN A 34 8.85 8.95 7.75
CA GLN A 34 8.36 9.22 9.10
C GLN A 34 6.85 8.99 9.18
N PHE A 35 6.10 9.42 8.18
CA PHE A 35 4.67 9.17 8.13
C PHE A 35 4.36 7.66 8.11
N ASN A 36 5.09 6.88 7.29
CA ASN A 36 4.87 5.44 7.22
C ASN A 36 5.16 4.74 8.58
N ARG A 37 6.18 5.17 9.32
CA ARG A 37 6.44 4.67 10.68
C ARG A 37 5.28 4.92 11.63
N ILE A 38 4.75 6.14 11.65
CA ILE A 38 3.61 6.51 12.51
C ILE A 38 2.39 5.68 12.12
N ARG A 39 2.13 5.54 10.83
CA ARG A 39 1.04 4.74 10.29
C ARG A 39 1.12 3.28 10.74
N MET A 40 2.31 2.65 10.71
CA MET A 40 2.48 1.26 11.15
C MET A 40 2.12 1.07 12.62
N ILE A 41 2.44 2.03 13.50
CA ILE A 41 2.06 1.97 14.92
C ILE A 41 0.54 2.01 15.05
N ILE A 42 -0.12 2.96 14.39
CA ILE A 42 -1.59 3.11 14.46
C ILE A 42 -2.27 1.86 13.90
N ALA A 43 -1.83 1.38 12.73
CA ALA A 43 -2.38 0.17 12.11
C ALA A 43 -2.21 -1.06 13.01
N SER A 44 -1.05 -1.22 13.66
CA SER A 44 -0.82 -2.31 14.61
C SER A 44 -1.79 -2.27 15.79
N ILE A 45 -2.00 -1.09 16.38
CA ILE A 45 -2.92 -0.92 17.51
C ILE A 45 -4.36 -1.25 17.09
N LEU A 46 -4.78 -0.78 15.91
CA LEU A 46 -6.12 -1.05 15.39
C LEU A 46 -6.32 -2.54 15.10
N LEU A 47 -5.34 -3.20 14.47
CA LEU A 47 -5.40 -4.64 14.18
C LEU A 47 -5.42 -5.49 15.46
N ILE A 48 -4.62 -5.14 16.48
CA ILE A 48 -4.67 -5.80 17.79
C ILE A 48 -6.06 -5.66 18.40
N GLY A 49 -6.63 -4.45 18.36
CA GLY A 49 -7.98 -4.21 18.85
C GLY A 49 -9.04 -5.03 18.10
N MET A 50 -8.94 -5.15 16.78
CA MET A 50 -9.85 -5.96 15.95
C MET A 50 -9.72 -7.45 16.28
N ILE A 51 -8.50 -7.98 16.40
CA ILE A 51 -8.27 -9.39 16.77
C ILE A 51 -8.82 -9.67 18.17
N TRP A 52 -8.64 -8.75 19.12
CA TRP A 52 -9.19 -8.91 20.47
C TRP A 52 -10.72 -8.95 20.47
N LEU A 53 -11.37 -8.13 19.61
CA LEU A 53 -12.83 -8.10 19.49
C LEU A 53 -13.41 -9.34 18.80
N THR A 54 -12.66 -9.95 17.87
CA THR A 54 -13.13 -11.19 17.21
C THR A 54 -13.02 -12.40 18.11
N GLY A 55 -12.14 -12.38 19.12
CA GLY A 55 -11.93 -13.49 20.05
C GLY A 55 -11.39 -14.76 19.41
N ASN A 56 -10.87 -14.69 18.19
CA ASN A 56 -10.35 -15.83 17.48
C ASN A 56 -9.02 -16.30 18.08
N ASP A 57 -8.85 -17.60 18.22
CA ASP A 57 -7.59 -18.21 18.59
C ASP A 57 -6.51 -17.92 17.55
N TRP A 58 -5.24 -17.93 17.98
CA TRP A 58 -4.12 -17.71 17.07
C TRP A 58 -3.93 -18.90 16.13
N GLN A 59 -4.07 -18.67 14.81
CA GLN A 59 -4.12 -19.73 13.79
C GLN A 59 -3.01 -19.63 12.74
N ILE A 60 -1.90 -18.98 13.06
CA ILE A 60 -0.77 -18.88 12.12
C ILE A 60 0.19 -20.04 12.34
N ALA A 61 0.35 -20.88 11.31
CA ALA A 61 1.29 -21.98 11.32
C ALA A 61 2.75 -21.46 11.39
N SER A 62 3.64 -22.21 12.05
CA SER A 62 5.01 -21.80 12.30
C SER A 62 5.86 -21.61 11.04
N ASP A 63 5.59 -22.35 9.98
CA ASP A 63 6.25 -22.28 8.67
C ASP A 63 5.77 -21.10 7.82
N ALA A 64 4.60 -20.53 8.11
CA ALA A 64 4.03 -19.38 7.43
C ALA A 64 4.72 -18.05 7.78
N TRP A 65 5.35 -17.96 8.96
CA TRP A 65 5.91 -16.69 9.46
C TRP A 65 6.91 -16.04 8.51
N GLY A 66 7.80 -16.82 7.90
CA GLY A 66 8.81 -16.31 6.97
C GLY A 66 8.18 -15.61 5.78
N TRP A 67 7.14 -16.19 5.20
CA TRP A 67 6.41 -15.64 4.07
C TRP A 67 5.63 -14.38 4.44
N ILE A 68 4.97 -14.38 5.60
CA ILE A 68 4.21 -13.21 6.08
C ILE A 68 5.14 -12.04 6.38
N ILE A 69 6.28 -12.28 7.03
CA ILE A 69 7.28 -11.25 7.33
C ILE A 69 7.87 -10.68 6.03
N ALA A 70 8.26 -11.54 5.09
CA ALA A 70 8.76 -11.10 3.77
C ALA A 70 7.71 -10.27 3.03
N SER A 71 6.45 -10.74 3.01
CA SER A 71 5.30 -10.00 2.47
C SER A 71 5.15 -8.62 3.10
N GLY A 72 5.28 -8.52 4.43
CA GLY A 72 5.18 -7.25 5.16
C GLY A 72 6.31 -6.29 4.81
N ILE A 73 7.56 -6.77 4.81
CA ILE A 73 8.73 -5.93 4.50
C ILE A 73 8.69 -5.44 3.05
N ILE A 74 8.43 -6.34 2.08
CA ILE A 74 8.45 -6.02 0.65
C ILE A 74 7.22 -5.20 0.27
N GLY A 75 6.01 -5.68 0.61
CA GLY A 75 4.75 -5.05 0.19
C GLY A 75 4.47 -3.76 0.94
N ILE A 76 4.52 -3.78 2.27
CA ILE A 76 4.16 -2.64 3.12
C ILE A 76 5.39 -1.79 3.43
N GLY A 77 6.49 -2.38 3.89
CA GLY A 77 7.68 -1.64 4.28
C GLY A 77 8.29 -0.85 3.13
N LEU A 78 8.68 -1.52 2.07
CA LEU A 78 9.26 -0.91 0.88
C LEU A 78 8.18 -0.35 -0.06
N GLY A 79 7.10 -1.11 -0.31
CA GLY A 79 6.04 -0.70 -1.23
C GLY A 79 5.40 0.62 -0.82
N ASP A 80 4.94 0.75 0.41
CA ASP A 80 4.33 2.00 0.89
C ASP A 80 5.34 3.14 1.04
N TYR A 81 6.60 2.84 1.38
CA TYR A 81 7.64 3.86 1.40
C TYR A 81 7.78 4.53 0.02
N PHE A 82 7.88 3.73 -1.04
CA PHE A 82 7.93 4.25 -2.39
C PHE A 82 6.61 4.89 -2.84
N LEU A 83 5.47 4.36 -2.39
CA LEU A 83 4.15 4.93 -2.65
C LEU A 83 4.04 6.36 -2.12
N PHE A 84 4.49 6.58 -0.88
CA PHE A 84 4.47 7.92 -0.30
C PHE A 84 5.49 8.87 -0.94
N ILE A 85 6.65 8.39 -1.40
CA ILE A 85 7.56 9.20 -2.24
C ILE A 85 6.88 9.61 -3.54
N ALA A 86 6.19 8.68 -4.21
CA ALA A 86 5.44 9.00 -5.42
C ALA A 86 4.34 10.02 -5.13
N MET A 87 3.61 9.86 -4.03
CA MET A 87 2.53 10.74 -3.61
C MET A 87 3.01 12.17 -3.28
N GLU A 88 4.16 12.31 -2.62
CA GLU A 88 4.77 13.62 -2.35
C GLU A 88 5.18 14.36 -3.63
N ARG A 89 5.51 13.62 -4.69
CA ARG A 89 6.04 14.19 -5.94
C ARG A 89 5.00 14.36 -7.03
N LEU A 90 4.06 13.45 -7.15
CA LEU A 90 3.07 13.40 -8.23
C LEU A 90 1.67 13.81 -7.78
N GLY A 91 1.43 13.86 -6.46
CA GLY A 91 0.11 13.98 -5.87
C GLY A 91 -0.66 12.65 -5.84
N PRO A 92 -1.76 12.58 -5.07
CA PRO A 92 -2.47 11.33 -4.81
C PRO A 92 -3.10 10.70 -6.07
N ARG A 93 -3.65 11.52 -6.96
CA ARG A 93 -4.32 11.06 -8.18
C ARG A 93 -3.37 10.31 -9.12
N ARG A 94 -2.25 10.94 -9.50
CA ARG A 94 -1.27 10.31 -10.41
C ARG A 94 -0.61 9.10 -9.78
N THR A 95 -0.34 9.17 -8.49
CA THR A 95 0.21 8.03 -7.73
C THR A 95 -0.76 6.86 -7.73
N GLY A 96 -2.06 7.10 -7.47
CA GLY A 96 -3.07 6.05 -7.51
C GLY A 96 -3.19 5.37 -8.89
N VAL A 97 -3.15 6.15 -9.97
CA VAL A 97 -3.16 5.62 -11.34
C VAL A 97 -1.91 4.76 -11.61
N LEU A 98 -0.72 5.24 -11.26
CA LEU A 98 0.52 4.46 -11.41
C LEU A 98 0.51 3.19 -10.55
N PHE A 99 0.02 3.30 -9.33
CA PHE A 99 -0.04 2.16 -8.42
C PHE A 99 -1.02 1.08 -8.91
N ALA A 100 -2.03 1.41 -9.71
CA ALA A 100 -2.94 0.43 -10.29
C ALA A 100 -2.24 -0.60 -11.22
N ILE A 101 -0.99 -0.32 -11.64
CA ILE A 101 -0.12 -1.27 -12.35
C ILE A 101 0.19 -2.51 -11.47
N ASN A 102 0.02 -2.43 -10.15
CA ASN A 102 0.28 -3.57 -9.27
C ASN A 102 -0.51 -4.83 -9.64
N ALA A 103 -1.77 -4.68 -10.09
CA ALA A 103 -2.62 -5.81 -10.43
C ALA A 103 -2.11 -6.57 -11.68
N PRO A 104 -1.84 -5.93 -12.83
CA PRO A 104 -1.20 -6.62 -13.97
C PRO A 104 0.19 -7.17 -13.64
N VAL A 105 0.97 -6.48 -12.80
CA VAL A 105 2.29 -6.97 -12.37
C VAL A 105 2.13 -8.21 -11.49
N ALA A 106 1.18 -8.23 -10.57
CA ALA A 106 0.91 -9.40 -9.73
C ALA A 106 0.47 -10.61 -10.57
N ALA A 107 -0.39 -10.40 -11.57
CA ALA A 107 -0.79 -11.47 -12.48
C ALA A 107 0.40 -12.01 -13.31
N PHE A 108 1.26 -11.11 -13.81
CA PHE A 108 2.47 -11.50 -14.54
C PHE A 108 3.45 -12.29 -13.65
N LEU A 109 3.68 -11.83 -12.42
CA LEU A 109 4.53 -12.53 -11.46
C LEU A 109 3.94 -13.86 -11.02
N ALA A 110 2.62 -13.97 -10.85
CA ALA A 110 1.94 -15.23 -10.54
C ALA A 110 2.10 -16.25 -11.67
N TRP A 111 1.98 -15.83 -12.92
CA TRP A 111 2.27 -16.66 -14.07
C TRP A 111 3.72 -17.14 -14.10
N LEU A 112 4.68 -16.24 -13.84
CA LEU A 112 6.11 -16.54 -13.91
C LEU A 112 6.60 -17.42 -12.76
N LEU A 113 6.13 -17.15 -11.52
CA LEU A 113 6.67 -17.75 -10.29
C LEU A 113 5.81 -18.91 -9.76
N LEU A 114 4.48 -18.85 -9.98
CA LEU A 114 3.54 -19.84 -9.49
C LEU A 114 3.03 -20.78 -10.60
N SER A 115 3.58 -20.62 -11.83
CA SER A 115 3.17 -21.43 -13.01
C SER A 115 1.66 -21.38 -13.29
N GLU A 116 1.00 -20.27 -12.93
CA GLU A 116 -0.42 -20.08 -13.21
C GLU A 116 -0.67 -19.89 -14.71
N THR A 117 -1.75 -20.46 -15.20
CA THR A 117 -2.14 -20.27 -16.60
C THR A 117 -2.84 -18.93 -16.79
N LEU A 118 -2.26 -18.06 -17.62
CA LEU A 118 -2.93 -16.84 -18.05
C LEU A 118 -3.94 -17.20 -19.14
N THR A 119 -5.22 -17.17 -18.80
CA THR A 119 -6.27 -17.31 -19.82
C THR A 119 -6.32 -16.08 -20.72
N PHE A 120 -6.85 -16.24 -21.93
CA PHE A 120 -7.01 -15.13 -22.88
C PHE A 120 -7.74 -13.93 -22.26
N ASN A 121 -8.78 -14.19 -21.46
CA ASN A 121 -9.54 -13.14 -20.78
C ASN A 121 -8.69 -12.34 -19.78
N ILE A 122 -7.79 -13.01 -19.05
CA ILE A 122 -6.87 -12.35 -18.10
C ILE A 122 -5.87 -11.48 -18.87
N ILE A 123 -5.28 -12.00 -19.94
CA ILE A 123 -4.34 -11.24 -20.79
C ILE A 123 -5.04 -10.00 -21.37
N PHE A 124 -6.24 -10.17 -21.90
CA PHE A 124 -7.03 -9.06 -22.43
C PHE A 124 -7.33 -8.01 -21.35
N ALA A 125 -7.76 -8.43 -20.15
CA ALA A 125 -8.02 -7.53 -19.03
C ALA A 125 -6.75 -6.76 -18.59
N ILE A 126 -5.57 -7.42 -18.56
CA ILE A 126 -4.28 -6.79 -18.27
C ILE A 126 -3.97 -5.70 -19.31
N ILE A 127 -4.13 -6.00 -20.61
CA ILE A 127 -3.84 -5.04 -21.69
C ILE A 127 -4.79 -3.84 -21.59
N VAL A 128 -6.09 -4.07 -21.44
CA VAL A 128 -7.10 -3.01 -21.32
C VAL A 128 -6.84 -2.16 -20.09
N GLY A 129 -6.53 -2.78 -18.93
CA GLY A 129 -6.18 -2.08 -17.71
C GLY A 129 -4.91 -1.22 -17.87
N PHE A 130 -3.87 -1.77 -18.49
CA PHE A 130 -2.63 -1.04 -18.76
C PHE A 130 -2.86 0.15 -19.69
N LEU A 131 -3.60 -0.03 -20.78
CA LEU A 131 -3.97 1.06 -21.70
C LEU A 131 -4.79 2.14 -20.98
N GLY A 132 -5.73 1.75 -20.12
CA GLY A 132 -6.50 2.69 -19.28
C GLY A 132 -5.61 3.53 -18.37
N ILE A 133 -4.59 2.92 -17.73
CA ILE A 133 -3.61 3.62 -16.91
C ILE A 133 -2.79 4.60 -17.75
N VAL A 134 -2.28 4.16 -18.89
CA VAL A 134 -1.50 5.01 -19.81
C VAL A 134 -2.33 6.22 -20.27
N LEU A 135 -3.57 6.00 -20.68
CA LEU A 135 -4.48 7.08 -21.06
C LEU A 135 -4.77 8.05 -19.90
N ALA A 136 -5.01 7.52 -18.69
CA ALA A 136 -5.24 8.35 -17.50
C ALA A 136 -4.01 9.19 -17.12
N VAL A 137 -2.79 8.67 -17.31
CA VAL A 137 -1.54 9.42 -17.08
C VAL A 137 -1.35 10.50 -18.13
N ILE A 138 -1.56 10.19 -19.41
CA ILE A 138 -1.33 11.11 -20.52
C ILE A 138 -2.38 12.22 -20.57
N TYR A 139 -3.67 11.85 -20.47
CA TYR A 139 -4.79 12.78 -20.66
C TYR A 139 -5.43 13.25 -19.36
N GLY A 140 -5.05 12.69 -18.22
CA GLY A 140 -5.68 12.94 -16.93
C GLY A 140 -5.36 14.28 -16.26
N SER A 141 -4.74 15.25 -16.95
CA SER A 141 -4.46 16.58 -16.43
C SER A 141 -5.50 17.60 -16.89
N PRO A 142 -6.43 18.04 -16.02
CA PRO A 142 -7.25 19.20 -16.36
C PRO A 142 -6.35 20.43 -16.40
N ARG A 143 -6.30 21.11 -17.54
CA ARG A 143 -5.50 22.35 -17.72
C ARG A 143 -6.03 23.56 -16.95
N ALA A 144 -7.19 23.48 -16.30
CA ALA A 144 -7.92 24.66 -15.86
C ALA A 144 -7.97 24.91 -14.33
N ASN A 145 -7.82 23.93 -13.45
CA ASN A 145 -7.80 24.14 -11.99
C ASN A 145 -6.98 23.04 -11.32
N ILE A 146 -5.68 23.24 -11.21
CA ILE A 146 -4.81 22.35 -10.44
C ILE A 146 -5.02 22.72 -8.97
N HIS A 147 -5.67 21.83 -8.21
CA HIS A 147 -5.70 21.95 -6.76
C HIS A 147 -4.27 21.88 -6.20
N ASP A 148 -4.01 22.60 -5.10
CA ASP A 148 -2.68 22.61 -4.45
C ASP A 148 -2.10 21.22 -4.13
N TRP A 149 -2.96 20.22 -4.07
CA TRP A 149 -2.56 18.80 -3.83
C TRP A 149 -2.06 18.07 -5.08
N GLU A 150 -2.27 18.61 -6.27
CA GLU A 150 -1.80 18.06 -7.54
C GLU A 150 -0.51 18.75 -8.04
N VAL A 151 0.06 19.64 -7.24
CA VAL A 151 1.33 20.29 -7.55
C VAL A 151 2.44 19.25 -7.54
N THR A 152 3.02 19.03 -8.71
CA THR A 152 4.11 18.06 -8.88
C THR A 152 5.44 18.69 -8.49
N LYS A 153 6.28 17.94 -7.78
CA LYS A 153 7.66 18.33 -7.47
C LYS A 153 8.61 17.72 -8.51
N SER A 154 9.39 18.57 -9.16
CA SER A 154 10.46 18.15 -10.06
C SER A 154 11.63 17.49 -9.31
N PRO A 155 12.32 16.49 -9.87
CA PRO A 155 12.07 15.87 -11.17
C PRO A 155 10.98 14.80 -11.12
N LEU A 156 10.07 14.79 -12.10
CA LEU A 156 8.91 13.87 -12.17
C LEU A 156 9.31 12.41 -12.28
N TRP A 157 10.42 12.08 -12.94
CA TRP A 157 10.86 10.70 -13.14
C TRP A 157 11.12 9.97 -11.82
N ILE A 158 11.53 10.69 -10.75
CA ILE A 158 11.69 10.09 -9.41
C ILE A 158 10.34 9.66 -8.86
N GLY A 159 9.31 10.49 -9.03
CA GLY A 159 7.95 10.16 -8.61
C GLY A 159 7.38 8.97 -9.39
N VAL A 160 7.58 8.95 -10.71
CA VAL A 160 7.15 7.83 -11.57
C VAL A 160 7.89 6.55 -11.20
N GLY A 161 9.22 6.60 -11.07
CA GLY A 161 10.03 5.46 -10.66
C GLY A 161 9.61 4.91 -9.28
N ALA A 162 9.36 5.80 -8.33
CA ALA A 162 8.85 5.41 -7.01
C ALA A 162 7.46 4.75 -7.11
N GLY A 163 6.54 5.28 -7.93
CA GLY A 163 5.23 4.67 -8.16
C GLY A 163 5.32 3.27 -8.75
N LEU A 164 6.22 3.05 -9.70
CA LEU A 164 6.47 1.73 -10.28
C LEU A 164 7.09 0.76 -9.25
N LEU A 165 8.06 1.21 -8.45
CA LEU A 165 8.64 0.40 -7.38
C LEU A 165 7.61 0.06 -6.30
N ALA A 166 6.69 0.99 -5.98
CA ALA A 166 5.58 0.73 -5.08
C ALA A 166 4.66 -0.38 -5.62
N ALA A 167 4.29 -0.31 -6.90
CA ALA A 167 3.45 -1.31 -7.54
C ALA A 167 4.12 -2.70 -7.58
N LEU A 168 5.41 -2.75 -7.90
CA LEU A 168 6.21 -3.98 -7.85
C LEU A 168 6.30 -4.56 -6.44
N GLY A 169 6.61 -3.72 -5.44
CA GLY A 169 6.69 -4.13 -4.04
C GLY A 169 5.36 -4.70 -3.54
N GLN A 170 4.25 -4.03 -3.85
CA GLN A 170 2.92 -4.51 -3.48
C GLN A 170 2.59 -5.85 -4.15
N ALA A 171 2.82 -5.98 -5.45
CA ALA A 171 2.59 -7.21 -6.20
C ALA A 171 3.41 -8.38 -5.62
N ALA A 172 4.71 -8.17 -5.38
CA ALA A 172 5.59 -9.19 -4.78
C ALA A 172 5.15 -9.53 -3.35
N GLY A 173 4.75 -8.53 -2.54
CA GLY A 173 4.25 -8.75 -1.19
C GLY A 173 2.98 -9.60 -1.16
N VAL A 174 2.04 -9.36 -2.08
CA VAL A 174 0.82 -10.18 -2.21
C VAL A 174 1.15 -11.61 -2.61
N LEU A 175 2.07 -11.80 -3.56
CA LEU A 175 2.50 -13.14 -3.96
C LEU A 175 3.13 -13.93 -2.81
N CYS A 176 3.97 -13.28 -1.98
CA CYS A 176 4.54 -13.93 -0.80
C CYS A 176 3.46 -14.38 0.21
N LEU A 177 2.37 -13.61 0.31
CA LEU A 177 1.28 -13.92 1.24
C LEU A 177 0.35 -15.02 0.73
N ARG A 178 0.23 -15.17 -0.58
CA ARG A 178 -0.77 -16.03 -1.22
C ARG A 178 -0.74 -17.50 -0.75
N PRO A 179 0.41 -18.21 -0.69
CA PRO A 179 0.45 -19.58 -0.22
C PRO A 179 -0.05 -19.74 1.22
N VAL A 180 0.17 -18.72 2.04
CA VAL A 180 -0.28 -18.72 3.44
C VAL A 180 -1.79 -18.56 3.54
N MET A 181 -2.38 -17.71 2.71
CA MET A 181 -3.83 -17.51 2.65
C MET A 181 -4.55 -18.74 2.09
N GLU A 182 -3.96 -19.42 1.12
CA GLU A 182 -4.50 -20.68 0.55
C GLU A 182 -4.50 -21.82 1.58
N GLN A 183 -3.61 -21.78 2.57
CA GLN A 183 -3.59 -22.72 3.71
C GLN A 183 -4.61 -22.37 4.80
N GLY A 184 -5.41 -21.32 4.63
CA GLY A 184 -6.48 -20.95 5.55
C GLY A 184 -6.03 -20.10 6.74
N ALA A 185 -4.89 -19.39 6.64
CA ALA A 185 -4.46 -18.46 7.70
C ALA A 185 -5.49 -17.33 7.90
N ASP A 186 -5.67 -16.91 9.16
CA ASP A 186 -6.55 -15.80 9.49
C ASP A 186 -6.01 -14.48 8.90
N PRO A 187 -6.79 -13.76 8.07
CA PRO A 187 -6.34 -12.56 7.38
C PRO A 187 -5.97 -11.41 8.34
N LEU A 188 -6.65 -11.27 9.49
CA LEU A 188 -6.36 -10.21 10.46
C LEU A 188 -5.03 -10.46 11.15
N GLN A 189 -4.76 -11.72 11.54
CA GLN A 189 -3.52 -12.11 12.18
C GLN A 189 -2.34 -11.99 11.22
N ALA A 190 -2.51 -12.44 9.98
CA ALA A 190 -1.50 -12.27 8.94
C ALA A 190 -1.22 -10.79 8.66
N SER A 191 -2.25 -9.94 8.60
CA SER A 191 -2.11 -8.49 8.41
C SER A 191 -1.36 -7.84 9.58
N LEU A 192 -1.63 -8.26 10.83
CA LEU A 192 -0.91 -7.77 12.00
C LEU A 192 0.59 -8.09 11.90
N ILE A 193 0.95 -9.33 11.59
CA ILE A 193 2.36 -9.72 11.45
C ILE A 193 3.04 -8.91 10.34
N ARG A 194 2.39 -8.72 9.20
CA ARG A 194 2.90 -7.92 8.08
C ARG A 194 3.16 -6.48 8.48
N VAL A 195 2.20 -5.83 9.15
CA VAL A 195 2.29 -4.44 9.59
C VAL A 195 3.39 -4.26 10.65
N VAL A 196 3.47 -5.18 11.62
CA VAL A 196 4.52 -5.16 12.64
C VAL A 196 5.90 -5.38 12.02
N ALA A 197 6.06 -6.35 11.12
CA ALA A 197 7.32 -6.61 10.41
C ALA A 197 7.75 -5.39 9.58
N ALA A 198 6.82 -4.77 8.83
CA ALA A 198 7.08 -3.54 8.11
C ALA A 198 7.47 -2.39 9.04
N GLY A 199 6.78 -2.25 10.17
CA GLY A 199 7.10 -1.26 11.20
C GLY A 199 8.52 -1.44 11.74
N ILE A 200 8.87 -2.64 12.18
CA ILE A 200 10.22 -2.96 12.69
C ILE A 200 11.27 -2.63 11.62
N PHE A 201 11.06 -3.05 10.37
CA PHE A 201 11.95 -2.76 9.26
C PHE A 201 12.15 -1.25 9.05
N LEU A 202 11.06 -0.47 9.00
CA LEU A 202 11.11 0.98 8.82
C LEU A 202 11.79 1.69 9.99
N TRP A 203 11.63 1.20 11.23
CA TRP A 203 12.33 1.74 12.39
C TRP A 203 13.81 1.34 12.40
N ALA A 204 14.14 0.11 11.95
CA ALA A 204 15.53 -0.33 11.83
C ALA A 204 16.33 0.54 10.84
N ILE A 205 15.71 1.08 9.78
CA ILE A 205 16.35 2.03 8.86
C ILE A 205 16.90 3.27 9.60
N LEU A 206 16.32 3.68 10.75
CA LEU A 206 16.86 4.80 11.53
C LEU A 206 18.27 4.53 12.07
N LEU A 207 18.61 3.27 12.33
CA LEU A 207 19.92 2.91 12.84
C LEU A 207 21.03 3.21 11.81
N PHE A 208 20.67 3.17 10.52
CA PHE A 208 21.60 3.40 9.41
C PHE A 208 21.56 4.85 8.87
N GLN A 209 20.64 5.69 9.34
CA GLN A 209 20.57 7.08 8.91
C GLN A 209 21.61 7.95 9.63
N LYS A 210 22.53 8.56 8.87
CA LYS A 210 23.55 9.49 9.38
C LYS A 210 22.98 10.75 10.07
N LYS A 211 21.81 11.21 9.64
CA LYS A 211 21.04 12.28 10.29
C LYS A 211 19.77 11.68 10.87
N LYS A 212 19.65 11.65 12.20
CA LYS A 212 18.41 11.25 12.87
C LYS A 212 17.35 12.32 12.61
N THR A 213 16.59 12.20 11.52
CA THR A 213 15.51 13.12 11.15
C THR A 213 14.22 12.78 11.91
N LEU A 214 14.33 12.37 13.17
CA LEU A 214 13.17 12.12 14.00
C LEU A 214 12.65 13.45 14.56
N THR A 215 11.91 14.19 13.74
CA THR A 215 11.24 15.40 14.19
C THR A 215 9.87 15.01 14.76
N TRP A 216 9.80 14.83 16.08
CA TRP A 216 8.53 14.76 16.81
C TRP A 216 7.90 16.15 16.83
N LYS A 217 7.35 16.58 15.70
CA LYS A 217 6.51 17.77 15.67
C LYS A 217 5.09 17.33 16.05
N ILE A 218 4.51 17.95 17.07
CA ILE A 218 3.09 17.76 17.37
C ILE A 218 2.32 18.32 16.16
N PRO A 219 1.57 17.46 15.43
CA PRO A 219 0.88 17.93 14.24
C PRO A 219 -0.32 18.80 14.63
N PRO A 220 -0.69 19.76 13.79
CA PRO A 220 -1.96 20.45 13.94
C PRO A 220 -3.11 19.44 13.84
N LEU A 221 -4.24 19.72 14.46
CA LEU A 221 -5.42 18.83 14.55
C LEU A 221 -5.85 18.32 13.14
N SER A 222 -5.72 19.21 12.13
CA SER A 222 -6.02 18.87 10.74
C SER A 222 -5.14 17.75 10.16
N VAL A 223 -3.87 17.66 10.57
CA VAL A 223 -2.95 16.58 10.15
C VAL A 223 -3.17 15.33 10.98
N SER A 224 -3.39 15.48 12.30
CA SER A 224 -3.66 14.34 13.20
C SER A 224 -4.84 13.51 12.75
N TRP A 225 -5.95 14.17 12.38
CA TRP A 225 -7.13 13.49 11.86
C TRP A 225 -6.82 12.70 10.59
N HIS A 226 -6.05 13.27 9.66
CA HIS A 226 -5.67 12.59 8.43
C HIS A 226 -4.81 11.34 8.69
N VAL A 227 -3.92 11.39 9.70
CA VAL A 227 -3.10 10.23 10.08
C VAL A 227 -3.97 9.09 10.61
N ILE A 228 -4.92 9.39 11.50
CA ILE A 228 -5.84 8.40 12.07
C ILE A 228 -6.73 7.80 10.96
N ALA A 229 -7.33 8.66 10.13
CA ALA A 229 -8.17 8.23 9.03
C ALA A 229 -7.40 7.36 8.02
N ASN A 230 -6.16 7.74 7.66
CA ASN A 230 -5.32 6.92 6.81
C ASN A 230 -5.00 5.56 7.46
N GLY A 231 -4.71 5.53 8.76
CA GLY A 231 -4.47 4.28 9.51
C GLY A 231 -5.68 3.36 9.48
N PHE A 232 -6.87 3.89 9.64
CA PHE A 232 -8.12 3.12 9.62
C PHE A 232 -8.44 2.58 8.21
N PHE A 233 -8.48 3.45 7.21
CA PHE A 233 -8.79 3.05 5.83
C PHE A 233 -7.68 2.24 5.16
N GLY A 234 -6.45 2.33 5.63
CA GLY A 234 -5.31 1.59 5.10
C GLY A 234 -5.16 0.17 5.63
N LEU A 235 -6.13 -0.34 6.41
CA LEU A 235 -6.18 -1.73 6.89
C LEU A 235 -6.85 -2.69 5.88
N SER A 236 -7.49 -2.15 4.83
CA SER A 236 -8.22 -2.91 3.82
C SER A 236 -7.33 -3.72 2.90
#